data_0ecdb1d1d2cec4389fd20281ea144326
#
_entry.id   0ecdb1d1d2cec4389fd20281ea144326
#
_cell.length_a   1.000
_cell.length_b   1.000
_cell.length_c   1.000
_cell.angle_alpha   90.00
_cell.angle_beta   90.00
_cell.angle_gamma   90.00
#
_symmetry.space_group_name_H-M   'P 1'
#
loop_
_entity.id
_entity.type
_entity.pdbx_description
1 polymer ?
#
loop_
_entity_poly.entity_id
_entity_poly.type
_entity_poly.pdbx_seq_one_letter_code
_entity_poly.pdbx_strand_id
1 'polypeptide(L)'
;MCRLYGFRATEPTKIECTLLHAQNALIVQSYRDHSGTSHLNGWGLALYQDGRLQTVRQAKAAVDDAGFRRAAGRAYSDTVLAHVRRATVGRVALENTHPFHHGR
;
A
#
# COMPACT_ATOMS: atom_id res chain seq x y z
N MET A 1 -14.12 3.46 -3.29
CA MET A 1 -13.08 3.19 -4.31
C MET A 1 -11.70 3.22 -3.70
N CYS A 2 -10.76 2.56 -4.33
CA CYS A 2 -9.43 2.39 -3.78
C CYS A 2 -8.37 2.55 -4.86
N ARG A 3 -7.11 2.71 -4.46
CA ARG A 3 -5.98 2.65 -5.39
C ARG A 3 -5.13 1.44 -5.05
N LEU A 4 -4.75 0.72 -6.07
CA LEU A 4 -3.97 -0.51 -5.97
C LEU A 4 -2.73 -0.38 -6.85
N TYR A 5 -1.58 -0.75 -6.31
CA TYR A 5 -0.33 -0.81 -7.04
C TYR A 5 0.22 -2.23 -6.97
N GLY A 6 0.53 -2.80 -8.13
CA GLY A 6 1.17 -4.11 -8.24
C GLY A 6 2.51 -3.99 -8.94
N PHE A 7 3.49 -4.72 -8.46
CA PHE A 7 4.85 -4.69 -8.98
C PHE A 7 5.42 -6.10 -9.05
N ARG A 8 5.99 -6.42 -10.20
CA ARG A 8 6.73 -7.66 -10.40
C ARG A 8 7.98 -7.39 -11.25
N ALA A 9 9.14 -7.86 -10.79
CA ALA A 9 10.40 -7.68 -11.47
C ALA A 9 11.20 -8.98 -11.49
N THR A 10 12.24 -9.05 -12.32
CA THR A 10 13.12 -10.20 -12.38
C THR A 10 14.09 -10.26 -11.21
N GLU A 11 14.30 -9.14 -10.53
CA GLU A 11 15.20 -9.03 -9.38
C GLU A 11 14.56 -8.22 -8.28
N PRO A 12 14.93 -8.46 -7.00
CA PRO A 12 14.46 -7.61 -5.91
C PRO A 12 14.83 -6.14 -6.17
N THR A 13 13.87 -5.27 -5.93
CA THR A 13 13.98 -3.84 -6.24
C THR A 13 13.40 -3.03 -5.10
N LYS A 14 14.00 -1.88 -4.79
CA LYS A 14 13.41 -0.90 -3.88
C LYS A 14 12.30 -0.14 -4.60
N ILE A 15 11.15 -0.03 -3.96
CA ILE A 15 10.00 0.65 -4.55
C ILE A 15 9.58 1.89 -3.76
N GLU A 16 10.44 2.36 -2.89
CA GLU A 16 10.18 3.53 -2.05
C GLU A 16 9.77 4.74 -2.89
N CYS A 17 10.43 4.96 -4.01
CA CYS A 17 10.12 6.10 -4.88
C CYS A 17 8.68 6.05 -5.39
N THR A 18 8.24 4.89 -5.87
CA THR A 18 6.87 4.72 -6.38
C THR A 18 5.83 4.88 -5.28
N LEU A 19 6.15 4.49 -4.07
CA LEU A 19 5.20 4.56 -2.95
C LEU A 19 5.21 5.92 -2.25
N LEU A 20 6.35 6.61 -2.17
CA LEU A 20 6.52 7.81 -1.35
C LEU A 20 6.96 9.07 -2.10
N HIS A 21 7.85 8.98 -3.09
CA HIS A 21 8.59 10.14 -3.56
C HIS A 21 8.24 10.61 -4.97
N ALA A 22 7.79 9.73 -5.85
CA ALA A 22 7.44 10.12 -7.21
C ALA A 22 6.25 11.10 -7.20
N GLN A 23 6.15 11.91 -8.24
CA GLN A 23 5.08 12.90 -8.36
C GLN A 23 3.69 12.28 -8.22
N ASN A 24 3.51 11.06 -8.72
CA ASN A 24 2.27 10.31 -8.62
C ASN A 24 2.42 9.07 -7.71
N ALA A 25 3.28 9.15 -6.70
CA ALA A 25 3.46 8.08 -5.74
C ALA A 25 2.13 7.68 -5.08
N LEU A 26 2.04 6.45 -4.60
CA LEU A 26 0.81 5.96 -4.00
C LEU A 26 0.36 6.82 -2.81
N ILE A 27 1.30 7.31 -1.98
CA ILE A 27 0.95 8.17 -0.85
C ILE A 27 0.33 9.49 -1.33
N VAL A 28 0.81 10.04 -2.46
CA VAL A 28 0.24 11.25 -3.06
C VAL A 28 -1.17 10.96 -3.55
N GLN A 29 -1.37 9.84 -4.21
CA GLN A 29 -2.70 9.43 -4.69
C GLN A 29 -3.65 9.15 -3.52
N SER A 30 -3.14 8.70 -2.36
CA SER A 30 -3.98 8.49 -1.20
C SER A 30 -4.56 9.79 -0.66
N TYR A 31 -3.77 10.85 -0.69
CA TYR A 31 -4.22 12.17 -0.28
C TYR A 31 -5.20 12.77 -1.31
N ARG A 32 -4.83 12.71 -2.58
CA ARG A 32 -5.66 13.23 -3.66
C ARG A 32 -5.24 12.60 -4.99
N ASP A 33 -6.12 11.83 -5.62
CA ASP A 33 -5.85 11.24 -6.92
C ASP A 33 -6.14 12.25 -8.04
N HIS A 34 -5.94 11.83 -9.30
CA HIS A 34 -6.15 12.71 -10.46
C HIS A 34 -7.59 13.21 -10.61
N SER A 35 -8.55 12.55 -9.99
CA SER A 35 -9.95 12.96 -9.98
C SER A 35 -10.30 13.83 -8.76
N GLY A 36 -9.32 14.13 -7.91
CA GLY A 36 -9.51 14.91 -6.69
C GLY A 36 -10.07 14.13 -5.52
N THR A 37 -10.09 12.80 -5.62
CA THR A 37 -10.63 11.90 -4.59
C THR A 37 -9.54 11.46 -3.63
N SER A 38 -9.85 11.46 -2.33
CA SER A 38 -8.94 11.00 -1.27
C SER A 38 -9.21 9.54 -0.91
N HIS A 39 -8.16 8.83 -0.48
CA HIS A 39 -8.21 7.44 -0.06
C HIS A 39 -7.56 7.33 1.32
N LEU A 40 -8.29 7.77 2.36
CA LEU A 40 -7.76 7.99 3.71
C LEU A 40 -8.26 6.99 4.75
N ASN A 41 -8.88 5.89 4.32
CA ASN A 41 -9.55 4.94 5.21
C ASN A 41 -8.74 3.69 5.50
N GLY A 42 -7.52 3.62 5.02
CA GLY A 42 -6.65 2.49 5.28
C GLY A 42 -5.55 2.36 4.25
N TRP A 43 -4.53 1.59 4.58
CA TRP A 43 -3.47 1.23 3.66
C TRP A 43 -2.98 -0.18 3.93
N GLY A 44 -2.37 -0.79 2.96
CA GLY A 44 -1.77 -2.09 3.10
C GLY A 44 -0.62 -2.31 2.14
N LEU A 45 0.30 -3.13 2.54
CA LEU A 45 1.47 -3.50 1.77
C LEU A 45 1.72 -4.98 1.94
N ALA A 46 1.87 -5.70 0.85
CA ALA A 46 2.25 -7.10 0.85
C ALA A 46 3.44 -7.29 -0.07
N LEU A 47 4.43 -8.04 0.36
CA LEU A 47 5.60 -8.33 -0.44
C LEU A 47 6.15 -9.71 -0.11
N TYR A 48 6.88 -10.30 -1.06
CA TYR A 48 7.62 -11.52 -0.82
C TYR A 48 9.08 -11.17 -0.55
N GLN A 49 9.59 -11.66 0.57
CA GLN A 49 10.96 -11.47 0.98
C GLN A 49 11.49 -12.78 1.52
N ASP A 50 12.59 -13.26 0.97
CA ASP A 50 13.18 -14.56 1.34
C ASP A 50 12.18 -15.71 1.22
N GLY A 51 11.34 -15.69 0.19
CA GLY A 51 10.33 -16.72 -0.05
C GLY A 51 9.12 -16.66 0.86
N ARG A 52 9.01 -15.63 1.70
CA ARG A 52 7.91 -15.47 2.65
C ARG A 52 7.08 -14.25 2.32
N LEU A 53 5.77 -14.39 2.43
CA LEU A 53 4.85 -13.27 2.32
C LEU A 53 4.87 -12.45 3.61
N GLN A 54 5.12 -11.17 3.47
CA GLN A 54 5.04 -10.20 4.56
C GLN A 54 3.92 -9.22 4.25
N THR A 55 3.04 -8.99 5.22
CA THR A 55 1.88 -8.13 5.05
C THR A 55 1.80 -7.15 6.21
N VAL A 56 1.61 -5.87 5.88
CA VAL A 56 1.36 -4.81 6.86
C VAL A 56 0.09 -4.08 6.43
N ARG A 57 -0.86 -3.91 7.36
CA ARG A 57 -2.12 -3.20 7.10
C ARG A 57 -2.48 -2.32 8.27
N GLN A 58 -3.06 -1.16 8.00
CA GLN A 58 -3.61 -0.29 9.03
C GLN A 58 -4.88 0.40 8.52
N ALA A 59 -5.85 0.57 9.40
CA ALA A 59 -7.08 1.31 9.10
C ALA A 59 -6.89 2.81 9.39
N LYS A 60 -5.81 3.36 8.86
CA LYS A 60 -5.41 4.77 9.02
C LYS A 60 -5.03 5.34 7.66
N ALA A 61 -5.09 6.66 7.54
CA ALA A 61 -4.61 7.32 6.32
C ALA A 61 -3.10 7.10 6.17
N ALA A 62 -2.67 6.65 4.98
CA ALA A 62 -1.25 6.44 4.71
C ALA A 62 -0.44 7.72 4.88
N VAL A 63 -1.01 8.85 4.50
CA VAL A 63 -0.35 10.17 4.58
C VAL A 63 -0.05 10.58 6.02
N ASP A 64 -0.85 10.11 6.98
CA ASP A 64 -0.71 10.45 8.40
C ASP A 64 -0.03 9.35 9.21
N ASP A 65 0.39 8.26 8.58
CA ASP A 65 0.92 7.09 9.29
C ASP A 65 2.40 6.93 9.00
N ALA A 66 3.24 7.18 10.00
CA ALA A 66 4.67 6.94 9.89
C ALA A 66 4.99 5.47 9.61
N GLY A 67 4.10 4.54 10.01
CA GLY A 67 4.22 3.13 9.70
C GLY A 67 4.22 2.84 8.21
N PHE A 68 3.42 3.57 7.42
CA PHE A 68 3.42 3.43 5.98
C PHE A 68 4.78 3.83 5.39
N ARG A 69 5.31 4.97 5.80
CA ARG A 69 6.62 5.44 5.33
C ARG A 69 7.73 4.48 5.68
N ARG A 70 7.68 3.92 6.89
CA ARG A 70 8.67 2.96 7.36
C ARG A 70 8.59 1.65 6.57
N ALA A 71 7.39 1.12 6.37
CA ALA A 71 7.18 -0.10 5.59
C ALA A 71 7.60 0.09 4.13
N ALA A 72 7.21 1.22 3.53
CA ALA A 72 7.56 1.54 2.15
C ALA A 72 9.08 1.71 1.96
N GLY A 73 9.74 2.33 2.92
CA GLY A 73 11.20 2.53 2.88
C GLY A 73 11.99 1.22 3.00
N ARG A 74 11.38 0.19 3.61
CA ARG A 74 11.99 -1.14 3.75
C ARG A 74 11.60 -2.10 2.63
N ALA A 75 10.66 -1.73 1.77
CA ALA A 75 10.15 -2.62 0.74
C ALA A 75 11.23 -2.89 -0.31
N TYR A 76 11.76 -4.09 -0.28
CA TYR A 76 12.79 -4.55 -1.20
C TYR A 76 12.38 -5.97 -1.63
N SER A 77 11.82 -6.08 -2.82
CA SER A 77 11.25 -7.35 -3.28
C SER A 77 11.07 -7.33 -4.80
N ASP A 78 10.93 -8.50 -5.37
CA ASP A 78 10.57 -8.65 -6.78
C ASP A 78 9.05 -8.72 -6.98
N THR A 79 8.27 -8.82 -5.90
CA THR A 79 6.81 -8.93 -5.98
C THR A 79 6.17 -8.17 -4.82
N VAL A 80 5.43 -7.13 -5.17
CA VAL A 80 4.82 -6.22 -4.19
C VAL A 80 3.40 -5.89 -4.61
N LEU A 81 2.51 -5.80 -3.63
CA LEU A 81 1.16 -5.29 -3.79
C LEU A 81 0.92 -4.22 -2.71
N ALA A 82 0.52 -3.04 -3.13
CA ALA A 82 0.24 -1.94 -2.21
C ALA A 82 -1.14 -1.37 -2.48
N HIS A 83 -1.81 -0.89 -1.44
CA HIS A 83 -3.21 -0.48 -1.51
C HIS A 83 -3.49 0.68 -0.57
N VAL A 84 -4.25 1.65 -1.04
CA VAL A 84 -4.83 2.71 -0.19
C VAL A 84 -6.34 2.67 -0.37
N ARG A 85 -7.06 2.70 0.75
CA ARG A 85 -8.48 2.44 0.78
C ARG A 85 -9.30 3.72 0.91
N ARG A 86 -10.38 3.78 0.13
CA ARG A 86 -11.51 4.67 0.38
C ARG A 86 -12.72 3.77 0.66
N ALA A 87 -13.25 3.85 1.87
CA ALA A 87 -14.36 2.99 2.29
C ALA A 87 -15.64 3.38 1.56
N THR A 88 -16.16 2.48 0.76
CA THR A 88 -17.47 2.59 0.11
C THR A 88 -18.40 1.50 0.60
N VAL A 89 -17.84 0.38 1.04
CA VAL A 89 -18.56 -0.75 1.61
C VAL A 89 -17.81 -1.18 2.86
N GLY A 90 -18.54 -1.41 3.94
CA GLY A 90 -17.94 -1.77 5.21
C GLY A 90 -17.37 -0.57 5.97
N ARG A 91 -17.15 -0.76 7.24
CA ARG A 91 -16.60 0.29 8.11
C ARG A 91 -15.11 0.46 7.92
N VAL A 92 -14.56 1.57 8.40
CA VAL A 92 -13.12 1.80 8.46
C VAL A 92 -12.55 0.92 9.58
N ALA A 93 -11.97 -0.22 9.21
CA ALA A 93 -11.43 -1.20 10.14
C ALA A 93 -10.35 -2.03 9.46
N LEU A 94 -9.49 -2.64 10.26
CA LEU A 94 -8.37 -3.45 9.75
C LEU A 94 -8.88 -4.65 8.95
N GLU A 95 -9.96 -5.30 9.38
CA GLU A 95 -10.52 -6.45 8.67
C GLU A 95 -11.02 -6.12 7.27
N ASN A 96 -11.28 -4.84 6.98
CA ASN A 96 -11.73 -4.38 5.66
C ASN A 96 -10.62 -3.71 4.86
N THR A 97 -9.38 -3.76 5.32
CA THR A 97 -8.24 -3.12 4.68
C THR A 97 -7.41 -4.15 3.90
N HIS A 98 -7.21 -3.89 2.61
CA HIS A 98 -6.38 -4.75 1.75
C HIS A 98 -4.88 -4.53 2.02
N PRO A 99 -4.02 -5.46 1.64
CA PRO A 99 -4.36 -6.70 0.96
C PRO A 99 -4.86 -7.78 1.91
N PHE A 100 -5.67 -8.68 1.39
CA PHE A 100 -6.11 -9.87 2.10
C PHE A 100 -5.18 -11.04 1.76
N HIS A 101 -4.98 -11.91 2.72
CA HIS A 101 -4.09 -13.06 2.59
C HIS A 101 -4.89 -14.35 2.78
N HIS A 102 -4.69 -15.30 1.87
CA HIS A 102 -5.29 -16.63 1.97
C HIS A 102 -4.25 -17.65 1.53
N GLY A 103 -4.00 -18.66 2.38
CA GLY A 103 -2.96 -19.65 2.14
C GLY A 103 -1.56 -19.08 2.37
N ARG A 104 -0.66 -19.34 1.43
CA ARG A 104 0.73 -18.92 1.55
C ARG A 104 1.00 -17.57 0.92
#